data_a51c314893f461f1788a50f17b52a959
#
_entry.id   a51c314893f461f1788a50f17b52a959
#
_cell.length_a   1.000
_cell.length_b   1.000
_cell.length_c   1.000
_cell.angle_alpha   90.00
_cell.angle_beta   90.00
_cell.angle_gamma   90.00
#
_symmetry.space_group_name_H-M   'P 1'
#
loop_
_entity.id
_entity.type
_entity.pdbx_description
1 polymer ?
#
loop_
_entity_poly.entity_id
_entity_poly.type
_entity_poly.pdbx_seq_one_letter_code
_entity_poly.pdbx_strand_id
1 'polypeptide(L)'
;MVSTLLETVSNVDVTYDTKLLSKQLGALTRTLISLSSNVLSYYDEKPGCFDGCEKIDTASLRLLSIIKRLNQNSLKLKTNLEKTIDDLSDISVLLSSAERTVKADLQANSYAVTTLGSCIDWLDSEIEYLVDFETK
;
A
#
# COMPACT_ATOMS: atom_id res chain seq x y z
N MET A 1 19.83 -32.12 8.14
CA MET A 1 18.42 -32.56 8.05
C MET A 1 17.50 -31.66 8.83
N VAL A 2 17.71 -31.53 10.13
CA VAL A 2 16.87 -30.67 10.96
C VAL A 2 16.98 -29.21 10.54
N SER A 3 18.18 -28.73 10.25
CA SER A 3 18.38 -27.35 9.82
C SER A 3 17.74 -27.08 8.46
N THR A 4 17.78 -28.05 7.54
CA THR A 4 17.13 -27.94 6.26
C THR A 4 15.61 -27.87 6.41
N LEU A 5 15.07 -28.69 7.31
CA LEU A 5 13.63 -28.68 7.59
C LEU A 5 13.22 -27.35 8.22
N LEU A 6 14.02 -26.82 9.14
CA LEU A 6 13.73 -25.53 9.74
C LEU A 6 13.84 -24.40 8.72
N GLU A 7 14.79 -24.48 7.81
CA GLU A 7 14.91 -23.50 6.72
C GLU A 7 13.68 -23.54 5.82
N THR A 8 13.19 -24.73 5.52
CA THR A 8 12.01 -24.90 4.70
C THR A 8 10.79 -24.30 5.39
N VAL A 9 10.61 -24.57 6.67
CA VAL A 9 9.51 -24.00 7.45
C VAL A 9 9.65 -22.48 7.54
N SER A 10 10.88 -22.01 7.79
CA SER A 10 11.15 -20.57 7.84
C SER A 10 10.88 -19.89 6.51
N ASN A 11 11.24 -20.54 5.39
CA ASN A 11 10.96 -20.01 4.06
C ASN A 11 9.47 -19.96 3.77
N VAL A 12 8.72 -20.98 4.19
CA VAL A 12 7.26 -20.99 4.05
C VAL A 12 6.66 -19.84 4.86
N ASP A 13 7.15 -19.62 6.08
CA ASP A 13 6.70 -18.52 6.92
C ASP A 13 7.08 -17.16 6.32
N VAL A 14 8.31 -17.05 5.82
CA VAL A 14 8.79 -15.81 5.19
C VAL A 14 8.08 -15.54 3.87
N THR A 15 7.71 -16.60 3.13
CA THR A 15 6.98 -16.41 1.89
C THR A 15 5.58 -15.89 2.14
N TYR A 16 5.08 -16.03 3.39
CA TYR A 16 3.77 -15.47 3.69
C TYR A 16 2.87 -15.64 2.46
N ASP A 17 1.61 -15.43 2.51
CA ASP A 17 0.78 -15.60 1.32
C ASP A 17 0.95 -14.40 0.38
N THR A 18 2.01 -14.44 -0.46
CA THR A 18 2.30 -13.36 -1.40
C THR A 18 1.20 -13.19 -2.44
N LYS A 19 0.48 -14.26 -2.76
CA LYS A 19 -0.65 -14.18 -3.70
C LYS A 19 -1.79 -13.40 -3.09
N LEU A 20 -2.08 -13.65 -1.82
CA LEU A 20 -3.13 -12.92 -1.11
C LEU A 20 -2.72 -11.45 -0.96
N LEU A 21 -1.49 -11.18 -0.55
CA LEU A 21 -0.99 -9.82 -0.42
C LEU A 21 -1.06 -9.08 -1.76
N SER A 22 -0.61 -9.72 -2.83
CA SER A 22 -0.65 -9.15 -4.17
C SER A 22 -2.08 -8.80 -4.59
N LYS A 23 -3.02 -9.69 -4.31
CA LYS A 23 -4.43 -9.49 -4.62
C LYS A 23 -5.01 -8.32 -3.84
N GLN A 24 -4.68 -8.23 -2.55
CA GLN A 24 -5.15 -7.15 -1.68
C GLN A 24 -4.55 -5.80 -2.09
N LEU A 25 -3.28 -5.78 -2.44
CA LEU A 25 -2.64 -4.56 -2.95
C LEU A 25 -3.25 -4.14 -4.29
N GLY A 26 -3.63 -5.11 -5.12
CA GLY A 26 -4.33 -4.85 -6.37
C GLY A 26 -5.68 -4.19 -6.13
N ALA A 27 -6.43 -4.66 -5.13
CA ALA A 27 -7.71 -4.06 -4.77
C ALA A 27 -7.50 -2.63 -4.25
N LEU A 28 -6.49 -2.41 -3.43
CA LEU A 28 -6.15 -1.07 -2.94
C LEU A 28 -5.80 -0.15 -4.10
N THR A 29 -4.99 -0.63 -5.05
CA THR A 29 -4.60 0.15 -6.22
C THR A 29 -5.81 0.57 -7.04
N ARG A 30 -6.73 -0.35 -7.29
CA ARG A 30 -7.97 -0.04 -8.04
C ARG A 30 -8.81 1.00 -7.31
N THR A 31 -8.91 0.89 -6.00
CA THR A 31 -9.64 1.87 -5.19
C THR A 31 -9.01 3.25 -5.31
N LEU A 32 -7.68 3.33 -5.23
CA LEU A 32 -6.97 4.60 -5.33
C LEU A 32 -7.10 5.23 -6.71
N ILE A 33 -7.01 4.44 -7.77
CA ILE A 33 -7.17 4.93 -9.13
C ILE A 33 -8.59 5.49 -9.33
N SER A 34 -9.59 4.77 -8.87
CA SER A 34 -10.98 5.22 -8.95
C SER A 34 -11.19 6.50 -8.15
N LEU A 35 -10.60 6.57 -6.96
CA LEU A 35 -10.70 7.75 -6.10
C LEU A 35 -10.06 8.97 -6.76
N SER A 36 -8.86 8.81 -7.30
CA SER A 36 -8.17 9.90 -7.98
C SER A 36 -9.00 10.44 -9.15
N SER A 37 -9.55 9.54 -9.95
CA SER A 37 -10.41 9.91 -11.07
C SER A 37 -11.64 10.68 -10.61
N ASN A 38 -12.29 10.21 -9.54
CA ASN A 38 -13.48 10.88 -8.99
C ASN A 38 -13.14 12.27 -8.47
N VAL A 39 -12.04 12.39 -7.73
CA VAL A 39 -11.64 13.68 -7.17
C VAL A 39 -11.34 14.68 -8.30
N LEU A 40 -10.62 14.25 -9.31
CA LEU A 40 -10.32 15.11 -10.45
C LEU A 40 -11.59 15.56 -11.18
N SER A 41 -12.55 14.65 -11.35
CA SER A 41 -13.80 14.96 -12.05
C SER A 41 -14.63 16.01 -11.32
N TYR A 42 -14.65 15.96 -9.98
CA TYR A 42 -15.54 16.82 -9.20
C TYR A 42 -14.86 18.01 -8.58
N TYR A 43 -13.52 17.99 -8.43
CA TYR A 43 -12.80 19.00 -7.67
C TYR A 43 -11.53 19.47 -8.36
N ASP A 44 -11.49 19.40 -9.69
CA ASP A 44 -10.28 19.74 -10.46
C ASP A 44 -9.89 21.22 -10.31
N GLU A 45 -10.83 22.09 -9.91
CA GLU A 45 -10.54 23.51 -9.70
C GLU A 45 -9.81 23.77 -8.38
N LYS A 46 -9.72 22.78 -7.50
CA LYS A 46 -9.12 22.95 -6.18
C LYS A 46 -7.67 22.48 -6.18
N PRO A 47 -6.71 23.40 -5.95
CA PRO A 47 -5.29 23.05 -6.04
C PRO A 47 -4.87 21.88 -5.15
N GLY A 48 -5.42 21.81 -3.93
CA GLY A 48 -5.10 20.72 -3.02
C GLY A 48 -5.61 19.37 -3.52
N CYS A 49 -6.78 19.36 -4.16
CA CYS A 49 -7.31 18.12 -4.73
C CYS A 49 -6.46 17.66 -5.91
N PHE A 50 -6.02 18.58 -6.75
CA PHE A 50 -5.16 18.25 -7.88
C PHE A 50 -3.82 17.67 -7.39
N ASP A 51 -3.18 18.36 -6.45
CA ASP A 51 -1.91 17.91 -5.88
C ASP A 51 -2.07 16.56 -5.16
N GLY A 52 -3.16 16.39 -4.43
CA GLY A 52 -3.47 15.12 -3.79
C GLY A 52 -3.63 13.98 -4.77
N CYS A 53 -4.28 14.23 -5.91
CA CYS A 53 -4.45 13.23 -6.95
C CYS A 53 -3.12 12.81 -7.56
N GLU A 54 -2.19 13.74 -7.74
CA GLU A 54 -0.85 13.40 -8.20
C GLU A 54 -0.15 12.45 -7.24
N LYS A 55 -0.30 12.70 -5.95
CA LYS A 55 0.27 11.84 -4.91
C LYS A 55 -0.40 10.46 -4.91
N ILE A 56 -1.71 10.42 -5.06
CA ILE A 56 -2.46 9.16 -5.13
C ILE A 56 -2.02 8.36 -6.36
N ASP A 57 -1.87 9.01 -7.50
CA ASP A 57 -1.43 8.36 -8.73
C ASP A 57 0.00 7.80 -8.57
N THR A 58 0.88 8.56 -7.94
CA THR A 58 2.25 8.12 -7.65
C THR A 58 2.22 6.89 -6.74
N ALA A 59 1.38 6.91 -5.70
CA ALA A 59 1.23 5.77 -4.80
C ALA A 59 0.73 4.54 -5.56
N SER A 60 -0.23 4.72 -6.46
CA SER A 60 -0.77 3.63 -7.26
C SER A 60 0.30 3.00 -8.15
N LEU A 61 1.14 3.81 -8.78
CA LEU A 61 2.23 3.30 -9.60
C LEU A 61 3.25 2.53 -8.78
N ARG A 62 3.56 3.01 -7.58
CA ARG A 62 4.48 2.31 -6.67
C ARG A 62 3.88 0.97 -6.22
N LEU A 63 2.58 0.94 -5.94
CA LEU A 63 1.89 -0.30 -5.58
C LEU A 63 1.95 -1.31 -6.72
N LEU A 64 1.72 -0.89 -7.95
CA LEU A 64 1.81 -1.77 -9.11
C LEU A 64 3.22 -2.36 -9.25
N SER A 65 4.25 -1.58 -8.97
CA SER A 65 5.63 -2.05 -8.99
C SER A 65 5.86 -3.13 -7.92
N ILE A 66 5.32 -2.93 -6.72
CA ILE A 66 5.42 -3.92 -5.64
C ILE A 66 4.68 -5.21 -6.03
N ILE A 67 3.48 -5.09 -6.58
CA ILE A 67 2.67 -6.24 -7.02
C ILE A 67 3.45 -7.04 -8.06
N LYS A 68 4.05 -6.36 -9.02
CA LYS A 68 4.84 -7.03 -10.06
C LYS A 68 5.99 -7.80 -9.45
N ARG A 69 6.69 -7.20 -8.49
CA ARG A 69 7.79 -7.85 -7.80
C ARG A 69 7.33 -9.08 -7.02
N LEU A 70 6.18 -8.97 -6.33
CA LEU A 70 5.61 -10.09 -5.57
C LEU A 70 5.20 -11.24 -6.49
N ASN A 71 4.71 -10.94 -7.68
CA ASN A 71 4.31 -11.96 -8.63
C ASN A 71 5.50 -12.64 -9.30
N GLN A 72 6.62 -11.94 -9.45
CA GLN A 72 7.83 -12.47 -10.06
C GLN A 72 8.70 -13.21 -9.06
N ASN A 73 8.81 -12.67 -7.85
CA ASN A 73 9.69 -13.18 -6.81
C ASN A 73 8.91 -13.34 -5.52
N SER A 74 8.78 -14.56 -5.05
CA SER A 74 8.16 -14.79 -3.75
C SER A 74 9.01 -14.12 -2.65
N LEU A 75 8.37 -13.82 -1.52
CA LEU A 75 9.07 -13.25 -0.36
C LEU A 75 9.84 -14.35 0.38
N LYS A 76 10.76 -14.99 -0.32
CA LYS A 76 11.55 -16.09 0.25
C LYS A 76 12.62 -15.59 1.21
N LEU A 77 13.08 -14.38 0.97
CA LEU A 77 14.20 -13.84 1.72
C LEU A 77 13.74 -12.72 2.61
N LYS A 78 14.33 -12.67 3.78
CA LYS A 78 14.07 -11.62 4.75
C LYS A 78 14.30 -10.23 4.14
N THR A 79 15.32 -10.09 3.29
CA THR A 79 15.61 -8.84 2.59
C THR A 79 14.46 -8.37 1.72
N ASN A 80 13.79 -9.30 1.03
CA ASN A 80 12.64 -8.96 0.19
C ASN A 80 11.47 -8.51 1.05
N LEU A 81 11.28 -9.14 2.19
CA LEU A 81 10.23 -8.74 3.13
C LEU A 81 10.50 -7.36 3.69
N GLU A 82 11.74 -7.08 4.12
CA GLU A 82 12.13 -5.78 4.63
C GLU A 82 11.92 -4.69 3.59
N LYS A 83 12.33 -4.96 2.35
CA LYS A 83 12.15 -4.00 1.27
C LYS A 83 10.67 -3.72 1.01
N THR A 84 9.84 -4.76 1.04
CA THR A 84 8.40 -4.60 0.85
C THR A 84 7.80 -3.75 1.96
N ILE A 85 8.19 -3.99 3.20
CA ILE A 85 7.73 -3.19 4.34
C ILE A 85 8.13 -1.74 4.16
N ASP A 86 9.37 -1.47 3.79
CA ASP A 86 9.86 -0.11 3.58
C ASP A 86 9.10 0.58 2.46
N ASP A 87 8.89 -0.12 1.34
CA ASP A 87 8.17 0.44 0.20
C ASP A 87 6.72 0.76 0.55
N LEU A 88 6.06 -0.14 1.28
CA LEU A 88 4.67 0.08 1.71
C LEU A 88 4.60 1.23 2.72
N SER A 89 5.58 1.36 3.60
CA SER A 89 5.65 2.47 4.56
C SER A 89 5.78 3.81 3.85
N ASP A 90 6.61 3.87 2.81
CA ASP A 90 6.75 5.07 2.00
C ASP A 90 5.44 5.45 1.31
N ILE A 91 4.71 4.44 0.82
CA ILE A 91 3.40 4.65 0.20
C ILE A 91 2.39 5.18 1.23
N SER A 92 2.40 4.63 2.45
CA SER A 92 1.53 5.12 3.52
C SER A 92 1.80 6.58 3.83
N VAL A 93 3.06 6.98 3.91
CA VAL A 93 3.44 8.39 4.12
C VAL A 93 2.93 9.26 2.99
N LEU A 94 3.08 8.79 1.76
CA LEU A 94 2.63 9.53 0.58
C LEU A 94 1.11 9.70 0.58
N LEU A 95 0.37 8.66 0.91
CA LEU A 95 -1.09 8.72 1.00
C LEU A 95 -1.54 9.62 2.14
N SER A 96 -0.84 9.62 3.27
CA SER A 96 -1.14 10.52 4.39
C SER A 96 -0.93 11.97 3.98
N SER A 97 0.10 12.25 3.20
CA SER A 97 0.33 13.58 2.64
C SER A 97 -0.79 13.97 1.69
N ALA A 98 -1.22 13.05 0.84
CA ALA A 98 -2.35 13.27 -0.07
C ALA A 98 -3.62 13.57 0.70
N GLU A 99 -3.89 12.82 1.77
CA GLU A 99 -5.06 13.05 2.61
C GLU A 99 -5.06 14.46 3.19
N ARG A 100 -3.95 14.90 3.76
CA ARG A 100 -3.86 16.25 4.32
C ARG A 100 -4.09 17.32 3.26
N THR A 101 -3.55 17.10 2.08
CA THR A 101 -3.65 18.04 0.97
C THR A 101 -5.09 18.15 0.46
N VAL A 102 -5.74 17.01 0.29
CA VAL A 102 -7.14 16.96 -0.17
C VAL A 102 -8.07 17.52 0.92
N LYS A 103 -7.80 17.17 2.18
CA LYS A 103 -8.60 17.62 3.32
C LYS A 103 -8.57 19.12 3.48
N ALA A 104 -7.50 19.80 3.07
CA ALA A 104 -7.42 21.26 3.12
C ALA A 104 -8.46 21.92 2.23
N ASP A 105 -8.82 21.26 1.12
CA ASP A 105 -9.82 21.79 0.17
C ASP A 105 -11.20 21.18 0.37
N LEU A 106 -11.29 20.00 0.97
CA LEU A 106 -12.55 19.30 1.21
C LEU A 106 -12.79 19.14 2.71
N GLN A 107 -14.03 18.91 3.07
CA GLN A 107 -14.39 18.69 4.47
C GLN A 107 -13.91 17.30 4.91
N ALA A 108 -13.61 17.16 6.19
CA ALA A 108 -13.08 15.94 6.77
C ALA A 108 -13.98 14.71 6.55
N ASN A 109 -15.28 14.93 6.42
CA ASN A 109 -16.24 13.85 6.21
C ASN A 109 -16.62 13.68 4.74
N SER A 110 -15.86 14.27 3.82
CA SER A 110 -16.10 14.02 2.39
C SER A 110 -15.77 12.57 2.04
N TYR A 111 -16.41 12.07 1.00
CA TYR A 111 -16.15 10.69 0.55
C TYR A 111 -14.67 10.47 0.25
N ALA A 112 -14.04 11.44 -0.41
CA ALA A 112 -12.64 11.32 -0.79
C ALA A 112 -11.72 11.21 0.43
N VAL A 113 -11.92 12.06 1.42
CA VAL A 113 -11.10 12.07 2.65
C VAL A 113 -11.33 10.79 3.45
N THR A 114 -12.59 10.39 3.58
CA THR A 114 -12.95 9.18 4.32
C THR A 114 -12.35 7.94 3.64
N THR A 115 -12.44 7.86 2.32
CA THR A 115 -11.90 6.72 1.58
C THR A 115 -10.37 6.67 1.69
N LEU A 116 -9.69 7.81 1.58
CA LEU A 116 -8.24 7.86 1.77
C LEU A 116 -7.85 7.40 3.16
N GLY A 117 -8.56 7.87 4.18
CA GLY A 117 -8.29 7.46 5.56
C GLY A 117 -8.43 5.96 5.75
N SER A 118 -9.46 5.37 5.18
CA SER A 118 -9.67 3.92 5.23
C SER A 118 -8.55 3.16 4.52
N CYS A 119 -8.11 3.64 3.37
CA CYS A 119 -7.01 3.03 2.63
C CYS A 119 -5.71 3.07 3.43
N ILE A 120 -5.42 4.20 4.07
CA ILE A 120 -4.23 4.37 4.91
C ILE A 120 -4.30 3.43 6.11
N ASP A 121 -5.44 3.36 6.78
CA ASP A 121 -5.61 2.50 7.96
C ASP A 121 -5.41 1.03 7.59
N TRP A 122 -5.99 0.61 6.47
CA TRP A 122 -5.81 -0.75 6.01
C TRP A 122 -4.33 -1.03 5.69
N LEU A 123 -3.67 -0.11 4.99
CA LEU A 123 -2.27 -0.28 4.62
C LEU A 123 -1.37 -0.33 5.85
N ASP A 124 -1.60 0.55 6.81
CA ASP A 124 -0.82 0.56 8.06
C ASP A 124 -1.00 -0.73 8.85
N SER A 125 -2.21 -1.27 8.88
CA SER A 125 -2.47 -2.55 9.53
C SER A 125 -1.72 -3.70 8.84
N GLU A 126 -1.67 -3.68 7.53
CA GLU A 126 -0.94 -4.68 6.76
C GLU A 126 0.57 -4.57 6.98
N ILE A 127 1.08 -3.35 7.04
CA ILE A 127 2.49 -3.09 7.34
C ILE A 127 2.84 -3.65 8.72
N GLU A 128 2.00 -3.36 9.71
CA GLU A 128 2.21 -3.85 11.08
C GLU A 128 2.21 -5.37 11.13
N TYR A 129 1.31 -5.99 10.39
CA TYR A 129 1.26 -7.44 10.30
C TYR A 129 2.56 -8.01 9.71
N LEU A 130 3.08 -7.38 8.65
CA LEU A 130 4.33 -7.81 8.02
C LEU A 130 5.53 -7.58 8.93
N VAL A 131 5.56 -6.50 9.69
CA VAL A 131 6.62 -6.24 10.66
C VAL A 131 6.61 -7.31 11.75
N ASP A 132 5.44 -7.66 12.26
CA ASP A 132 5.32 -8.73 13.26
C ASP A 132 5.78 -10.08 12.69
N PHE A 133 5.44 -10.33 11.44
CA PHE A 133 5.87 -11.53 10.74
C PHE A 133 7.39 -11.58 10.58
N GLU A 134 8.00 -10.45 10.24
CA GLU A 134 9.45 -10.35 10.08
C GLU A 134 10.20 -10.65 11.37
N THR A 135 9.65 -10.21 12.51
CA THR A 135 10.33 -10.36 13.80
C THR A 135 10.20 -11.77 14.38
N LYS A 136 9.38 -12.61 13.81
CA LYS A 136 9.29 -14.03 14.23
C LYS A 136 10.40 -14.83 13.55
#